data_d789cace5fc5c8d13ea440d2e39a7fe4
#
_entry.id   d789cace5fc5c8d13ea440d2e39a7fe4
#
_cell.length_a   1.000
_cell.length_b   1.000
_cell.length_c   1.000
_cell.angle_alpha   90.00
_cell.angle_beta   90.00
_cell.angle_gamma   90.00
#
_symmetry.space_group_name_H-M   'P 1'
#
loop_
_entity.id
_entity.type
_entity.pdbx_description
1 polymer ?
#
loop_
_entity_poly.entity_id
_entity_poly.type
_entity_poly.pdbx_seq_one_letter_code
_entity_poly.pdbx_strand_id
1 'polypeptide(L)'
;MKTIVETSTKLSKYLLADDVTVTTTTENIVVGDPVQFRIGDLNSNTVTITENVTNSPSDWVGCKYKFDSGTWSANPDWVEPESE
;
A
#
# COMPACT_ATOMS: atom_id res chain seq x y z
N MET A 1 2.57 -1.34 -11.30
CA MET A 1 2.77 -1.18 -9.84
C MET A 1 1.71 -1.99 -9.10
N LYS A 2 2.00 -2.40 -7.91
CA LYS A 2 0.99 -2.97 -7.02
C LYS A 2 0.91 -2.13 -5.76
N THR A 3 -0.28 -2.01 -5.19
CA THR A 3 -0.49 -1.24 -3.97
C THR A 3 -1.10 -2.11 -2.89
N ILE A 4 -0.63 -1.94 -1.67
CA ILE A 4 -1.20 -2.57 -0.49
C ILE A 4 -2.10 -1.53 0.17
N VAL A 5 -3.40 -1.79 0.18
CA VAL A 5 -4.43 -0.85 0.61
C VAL A 5 -5.07 -1.38 1.90
N GLU A 6 -5.13 -0.52 2.92
CA GLU A 6 -5.88 -0.87 4.13
C GLU A 6 -7.37 -0.83 3.82
N THR A 7 -8.05 -1.97 4.00
CA THR A 7 -9.43 -2.15 3.55
C THR A 7 -10.40 -1.20 4.23
N SER A 8 -10.21 -0.94 5.52
CA SER A 8 -11.17 -0.13 6.29
C SER A 8 -11.11 1.36 5.96
N THR A 9 -9.92 1.87 5.60
CA THR A 9 -9.69 3.30 5.34
C THR A 9 -9.48 3.60 3.87
N LYS A 10 -9.21 2.57 3.06
CA LYS A 10 -8.82 2.68 1.65
C LYS A 10 -7.49 3.37 1.44
N LEU A 11 -6.70 3.54 2.49
CA LEU A 11 -5.39 4.17 2.39
C LEU A 11 -4.39 3.26 1.68
N SER A 12 -3.70 3.80 0.70
CA SER A 12 -2.59 3.11 0.03
C SER A 12 -1.37 3.17 0.94
N LYS A 13 -1.08 2.06 1.61
CA LYS A 13 0.01 1.99 2.58
C LYS A 13 1.36 1.78 1.93
N TYR A 14 1.40 1.00 0.84
CA TYR A 14 2.62 0.68 0.12
C TYR A 14 2.36 0.69 -1.37
N LEU A 15 3.36 1.09 -2.13
CA LEU A 15 3.33 1.05 -3.59
C LEU A 15 4.63 0.37 -4.04
N LEU A 16 4.49 -0.75 -4.75
CA LEU A 16 5.59 -1.63 -5.09
C LEU A 16 5.59 -1.93 -6.59
N ALA A 17 6.74 -2.36 -7.11
CA ALA A 17 6.80 -2.87 -8.47
C ALA A 17 6.02 -4.17 -8.60
N ASP A 18 5.45 -4.43 -9.78
CA ASP A 18 4.63 -5.63 -9.99
C ASP A 18 5.40 -6.93 -9.82
N ASP A 19 6.72 -6.91 -10.04
CA ASP A 19 7.57 -8.10 -9.89
C ASP A 19 7.97 -8.38 -8.44
N VAL A 20 7.59 -7.54 -7.50
CA VAL A 20 7.83 -7.77 -6.08
C VAL A 20 6.79 -8.75 -5.56
N THR A 21 7.26 -9.83 -4.95
CA THR A 21 6.37 -10.83 -4.36
C THR A 21 5.80 -10.31 -3.05
N VAL A 22 4.48 -10.36 -2.89
CA VAL A 22 3.80 -9.99 -1.65
C VAL A 22 2.96 -11.17 -1.21
N THR A 23 3.22 -11.64 0.00
CA THR A 23 2.48 -12.77 0.59
C THR A 23 1.75 -12.26 1.82
N THR A 24 0.43 -12.47 1.84
CA THR A 24 -0.39 -12.09 2.99
C THR A 24 -0.61 -13.30 3.88
N THR A 25 -0.45 -13.09 5.18
CA THR A 25 -0.76 -14.10 6.19
C THR A 25 -1.73 -13.51 7.20
N THR A 26 -2.26 -14.37 8.08
CA THR A 26 -3.16 -13.90 9.13
C THR A 26 -2.45 -13.07 10.21
N GLU A 27 -1.13 -13.08 10.21
CA GLU A 27 -0.31 -12.40 11.21
C GLU A 27 0.41 -11.17 10.68
N ASN A 28 0.82 -11.21 9.39
CA ASN A 28 1.60 -10.13 8.81
C ASN A 28 1.53 -10.15 7.28
N ILE A 29 2.23 -9.19 6.67
CA ILE A 29 2.46 -9.15 5.23
C ILE A 29 3.95 -9.36 5.01
N VAL A 30 4.30 -10.29 4.13
CA VAL A 30 5.70 -10.60 3.81
C VAL A 30 6.00 -10.06 2.42
N VAL A 31 7.03 -9.23 2.31
CA VAL A 31 7.42 -8.59 1.05
C VAL A 31 8.76 -9.12 0.59
N GLY A 32 8.79 -9.61 -0.64
CA GLY A 32 10.00 -10.10 -1.29
C GLY A 32 10.13 -11.62 -1.26
N ASP A 33 10.89 -12.14 -2.24
CA ASP A 33 11.25 -13.55 -2.32
C ASP A 33 12.66 -13.62 -2.93
N PRO A 34 13.71 -13.79 -2.11
CA PRO A 34 13.67 -13.98 -0.65
C PRO A 34 13.12 -12.76 0.09
N VAL A 35 12.64 -12.98 1.29
CA VAL A 35 11.97 -11.96 2.09
C VAL A 35 12.90 -10.78 2.35
N GLN A 36 12.44 -9.58 2.01
CA GLN A 36 13.18 -8.34 2.24
C GLN A 36 12.71 -7.65 3.53
N PHE A 37 11.39 -7.65 3.76
CA PHE A 37 10.86 -7.12 5.01
C PHE A 37 9.46 -7.69 5.27
N ARG A 38 9.01 -7.52 6.50
CA ARG A 38 7.65 -7.90 6.92
C ARG A 38 6.95 -6.69 7.51
N ILE A 39 5.63 -6.64 7.29
CA ILE A 39 4.78 -5.57 7.83
C ILE A 39 3.95 -6.20 8.94
N GLY A 40 4.33 -5.91 10.19
CA GLY A 40 3.73 -6.57 11.34
C GLY A 40 2.38 -6.02 11.78
N ASP A 41 2.04 -4.79 11.38
CA ASP A 41 0.79 -4.14 11.75
C ASP A 41 -0.33 -4.33 10.70
N LEU A 42 -0.05 -5.06 9.63
CA LEU A 42 -1.02 -5.39 8.59
C LEU A 42 -1.07 -6.91 8.41
N ASN A 43 -2.20 -7.41 7.95
CA ASN A 43 -2.37 -8.84 7.69
C ASN A 43 -3.41 -9.06 6.59
N SER A 44 -3.67 -10.33 6.25
CA SER A 44 -4.57 -10.69 5.17
C SER A 44 -6.02 -10.23 5.40
N ASN A 45 -6.40 -9.97 6.65
CA ASN A 45 -7.75 -9.53 6.98
C ASN A 45 -7.93 -8.02 6.93
N THR A 46 -6.83 -7.25 6.92
CA THR A 46 -6.88 -5.79 7.00
C THR A 46 -6.47 -5.10 5.70
N VAL A 47 -5.93 -5.82 4.73
CA VAL A 47 -5.46 -5.22 3.49
C VAL A 47 -6.05 -5.90 2.26
N THR A 48 -6.10 -5.12 1.17
CA THR A 48 -6.37 -5.60 -0.17
C THR A 48 -5.18 -5.24 -1.04
N ILE A 49 -4.70 -6.19 -1.85
CA ILE A 49 -3.57 -5.97 -2.75
C ILE A 49 -4.11 -5.86 -4.17
N THR A 50 -3.81 -4.76 -4.84
CA THR A 50 -4.18 -4.54 -6.24
C THR A 50 -2.92 -4.51 -7.08
N GLU A 51 -2.89 -5.35 -8.11
CA GLU A 51 -1.77 -5.45 -9.04
C GLU A 51 -2.06 -4.68 -10.32
N ASN A 52 -1.02 -4.47 -11.14
CA ASN A 52 -1.13 -3.83 -12.44
C ASN A 52 -1.69 -2.40 -12.36
N VAL A 53 -1.37 -1.69 -11.31
CA VAL A 53 -1.75 -0.29 -11.17
C VAL A 53 -0.92 0.55 -12.13
N THR A 54 -1.56 1.29 -13.02
CA THR A 54 -0.88 2.08 -14.06
C THR A 54 -1.02 3.58 -13.88
N ASN A 55 -1.89 4.00 -12.97
CA ASN A 55 -2.24 5.41 -12.79
C ASN A 55 -1.83 5.93 -11.41
N SER A 56 -0.77 5.37 -10.84
CA SER A 56 -0.30 5.80 -9.52
C SER A 56 0.21 7.24 -9.57
N PRO A 57 -0.05 8.03 -8.51
CA PRO A 57 0.46 9.40 -8.43
C PRO A 57 1.99 9.44 -8.43
N SER A 58 2.58 10.40 -9.12
CA SER A 58 4.04 10.54 -9.17
C SER A 58 4.63 11.00 -7.84
N ASP A 59 3.82 11.63 -7.00
CA ASP A 59 4.24 12.10 -5.67
C ASP A 59 3.70 11.21 -4.56
N TRP A 60 3.46 9.93 -4.86
CA TRP A 60 2.92 8.99 -3.89
C TRP A 60 3.82 8.88 -2.66
N VAL A 61 3.18 8.93 -1.49
CA VAL A 61 3.79 8.66 -0.20
C VAL A 61 2.81 7.77 0.58
N GLY A 62 3.31 6.90 1.42
CA GLY A 62 2.45 6.03 2.24
C GLY A 62 1.39 6.83 2.98
N CYS A 63 0.13 6.42 2.85
CA CYS A 63 -1.04 7.06 3.47
C CYS A 63 -1.44 8.42 2.90
N LYS A 64 -0.71 8.96 1.91
CA LYS A 64 -1.06 10.25 1.31
C LYS A 64 -2.29 10.14 0.42
N TYR A 65 -2.47 9.00 -0.22
CA TYR A 65 -3.57 8.76 -1.16
C TYR A 65 -4.41 7.58 -0.72
N LYS A 66 -5.68 7.63 -1.08
CA LYS A 66 -6.59 6.51 -0.99
C LYS A 66 -6.71 5.86 -2.36
N PHE A 67 -6.88 4.56 -2.38
CA PHE A 67 -7.10 3.81 -3.61
C PHE A 67 -8.31 2.92 -3.41
N ASP A 68 -9.38 3.21 -4.13
CA ASP A 68 -10.64 2.49 -4.01
C ASP A 68 -11.17 2.16 -5.40
N SER A 69 -11.34 0.88 -5.67
CA SER A 69 -11.91 0.38 -6.92
C SER A 69 -11.22 0.93 -8.17
N GLY A 70 -9.90 1.03 -8.12
CA GLY A 70 -9.10 1.53 -9.23
C GLY A 70 -8.98 3.04 -9.31
N THR A 71 -9.55 3.76 -8.36
CA THR A 71 -9.54 5.23 -8.36
C THR A 71 -8.68 5.78 -7.24
N TRP A 72 -7.74 6.64 -7.58
CA TRP A 72 -6.91 7.35 -6.63
C TRP A 72 -7.60 8.63 -6.16
N SER A 73 -7.49 8.92 -4.88
CA SER A 73 -7.97 10.19 -4.31
C SER A 73 -7.06 10.63 -3.18
N ALA A 74 -7.02 11.93 -2.92
CA ALA A 74 -6.20 12.44 -1.83
C ALA A 74 -6.80 12.05 -0.48
N ASN A 75 -5.93 11.73 0.48
CA ASN A 75 -6.36 11.53 1.86
C ASN A 75 -6.50 12.90 2.53
N PRO A 76 -7.71 13.33 2.89
CA PRO A 76 -7.91 14.65 3.47
C PRO A 76 -7.27 14.82 4.85
N ASP A 77 -6.97 13.71 5.51
CA ASP A 77 -6.37 13.74 6.84
C ASP A 77 -4.85 13.65 6.81
N TRP A 78 -4.26 13.50 5.62
CA TRP A 78 -2.82 13.41 5.51
C TRP A 78 -2.16 14.76 5.67
N VAL A 79 -1.15 14.82 6.52
CA VAL A 79 -0.38 16.04 6.76
C VAL A 79 1.05 15.79 6.27
N GLU A 80 1.53 16.68 5.40
CA GLU A 80 2.88 16.55 4.88
C GLU A 80 3.88 16.76 6.00
N PRO A 81 4.85 15.83 6.17
CA PRO A 81 5.89 16.01 7.17
C PRO A 81 6.67 17.29 6.88
N GLU A 82 6.94 18.05 7.92
CA GLU A 82 7.79 19.23 7.77
C GLU A 82 9.20 18.80 7.41
N SER A 83 9.76 19.40 6.38
CA SER A 83 11.16 19.18 6.06
C SER A 83 12.01 20.21 6.79
N GLU A 84 13.02 19.72 7.40
CA GLU A 84 13.97 20.53 8.14
C GLU A 84 15.07 21.09 7.24
#